data_40b5a32253370046fb815be70915785c
#
_entry.id   40b5a32253370046fb815be70915785c
#
_cell.length_a   1.000
_cell.length_b   1.000
_cell.length_c   1.000
_cell.angle_alpha   90.00
_cell.angle_beta   90.00
_cell.angle_gamma   90.00
#
_symmetry.space_group_name_H-M   'P 1'
#
loop_
_entity.id
_entity.type
_entity.pdbx_description
1 polymer ?
#
loop_
_entity_poly.entity_id
_entity_poly.type
_entity_poly.pdbx_seq_one_letter_code
_entity_poly.pdbx_strand_id
1 'polypeptide(L)'
;ITTRLVGSEMCIRDRNRDKWAVDIDFANEQYKFTLADLDMDGQVELLVSHCGGTGIFSYTSFYKVDKDGKLKELDTTFSEYESQPDLMDSVSDESDVTVYSNIINGKGCYNYIVYDFMKESPDCYIYRVSSLAIVDDVVTETKLAIEYETYEDPDYEATISYEDYNGTELTEDEYRTYAARYYEAQQASEHRAHFKWIDVSDIVGVSDSEAAQILMESYDAYSFH
;
A
#
# COMPACT_ATOMS: atom_id res chain seq x y z
N ILE A 1 -3.18 16.76 -16.39
CA ILE A 1 -4.45 16.07 -16.04
C ILE A 1 -5.47 17.17 -15.81
N THR A 2 -6.58 17.10 -16.51
CA THR A 2 -7.59 18.15 -16.39
C THR A 2 -8.36 17.94 -15.08
N THR A 3 -8.32 18.90 -14.18
CA THR A 3 -9.07 19.02 -12.92
C THR A 3 -10.55 18.57 -13.06
N ARG A 4 -11.08 18.55 -14.28
CA ARG A 4 -12.46 18.16 -14.59
C ARG A 4 -12.66 16.64 -14.63
N LEU A 5 -11.66 15.85 -15.01
CA LEU A 5 -11.72 14.38 -14.97
C LEU A 5 -11.66 13.91 -13.52
N VAL A 6 -10.69 14.39 -12.76
CA VAL A 6 -10.54 14.10 -11.32
C VAL A 6 -11.82 14.42 -10.56
N GLY A 7 -12.45 15.58 -10.80
CA GLY A 7 -13.72 15.93 -10.14
C GLY A 7 -14.90 15.01 -10.49
N SER A 8 -14.96 14.46 -11.70
CA SER A 8 -16.03 13.49 -12.07
C SER A 8 -15.79 12.12 -11.42
N GLU A 9 -14.54 11.69 -11.29
CA GLU A 9 -14.17 10.46 -10.61
C GLU A 9 -14.42 10.53 -9.11
N MET A 10 -14.15 11.69 -8.47
CA MET A 10 -14.50 11.92 -7.06
C MET A 10 -16.00 11.73 -6.81
N CYS A 11 -16.88 12.25 -7.70
CA CYS A 11 -18.32 12.05 -7.59
C CYS A 11 -18.73 10.57 -7.69
N ILE A 12 -17.98 9.74 -8.44
CA ILE A 12 -18.26 8.31 -8.54
C ILE A 12 -17.85 7.60 -7.26
N ARG A 13 -16.67 7.91 -6.71
CA ARG A 13 -16.20 7.36 -5.44
C ARG A 13 -17.13 7.74 -4.30
N ASP A 14 -17.52 8.99 -4.21
CA ASP A 14 -18.44 9.50 -3.20
C ASP A 14 -19.79 8.78 -3.24
N ARG A 15 -20.39 8.59 -4.40
CA ARG A 15 -21.67 7.86 -4.56
C ARG A 15 -21.59 6.38 -4.22
N ASN A 16 -20.39 5.80 -4.12
CA ASN A 16 -20.15 4.42 -3.78
C ASN A 16 -19.48 4.27 -2.39
N ARG A 17 -19.61 5.29 -1.52
CA ARG A 17 -19.04 5.25 -0.16
C ARG A 17 -19.43 4.02 0.64
N ASP A 18 -20.66 3.56 0.48
CA ASP A 18 -21.19 2.35 1.12
C ASP A 18 -20.41 1.07 0.79
N LYS A 19 -19.58 1.09 -0.25
CA LYS A 19 -18.75 -0.05 -0.65
C LYS A 19 -17.35 -0.04 -0.04
N TRP A 20 -16.78 1.13 0.26
CA TRP A 20 -15.41 1.26 0.69
C TRP A 20 -15.23 2.05 1.99
N ALA A 21 -16.15 2.97 2.33
CA ALA A 21 -16.13 3.71 3.58
C ALA A 21 -16.95 2.94 4.63
N VAL A 22 -16.31 1.99 5.28
CA VAL A 22 -16.94 1.15 6.32
C VAL A 22 -16.56 1.73 7.68
N ASP A 23 -17.57 2.16 8.43
CA ASP A 23 -17.43 2.53 9.83
C ASP A 23 -17.67 1.27 10.67
N ILE A 24 -16.58 0.68 11.17
CA ILE A 24 -16.65 -0.48 12.04
C ILE A 24 -16.41 -0.02 13.47
N ASP A 25 -17.46 -0.05 14.28
CA ASP A 25 -17.43 0.27 15.71
C ASP A 25 -16.84 -0.92 16.53
N PHE A 26 -15.69 -1.44 16.10
CA PHE A 26 -14.90 -2.37 16.88
C PHE A 26 -13.69 -1.63 17.48
N ALA A 27 -13.57 -1.67 18.79
CA ALA A 27 -12.40 -1.15 19.49
C ALA A 27 -11.12 -1.77 18.88
N ASN A 28 -10.25 -0.97 18.32
CA ASN A 28 -8.97 -1.26 17.66
C ASN A 28 -9.02 -1.57 16.14
N GLU A 29 -10.12 -1.31 15.45
CA GLU A 29 -10.11 -1.36 13.98
C GLU A 29 -10.20 0.06 13.41
N GLN A 30 -9.31 0.38 12.47
CA GLN A 30 -9.25 1.67 11.80
C GLN A 30 -9.25 1.45 10.29
N TYR A 31 -10.00 2.28 9.60
CA TYR A 31 -9.98 2.36 8.14
C TYR A 31 -9.49 3.75 7.74
N LYS A 32 -8.46 3.78 6.92
CA LYS A 32 -7.97 5.02 6.33
C LYS A 32 -7.99 4.93 4.82
N PHE A 33 -8.11 6.06 4.17
CA PHE A 33 -8.07 6.12 2.70
C PHE A 33 -7.10 7.20 2.22
N THR A 34 -6.65 7.02 1.00
CA THR A 34 -5.93 8.05 0.25
C THR A 34 -6.19 7.90 -1.25
N LEU A 35 -5.90 8.93 -2.01
CA LEU A 35 -6.02 8.96 -3.46
C LEU A 35 -4.67 9.25 -4.10
N ALA A 36 -4.31 8.46 -5.10
CA ALA A 36 -3.06 8.59 -5.83
C ALA A 36 -3.22 8.09 -7.28
N ASP A 37 -2.42 8.60 -8.20
CA ASP A 37 -2.23 8.05 -9.54
C ASP A 37 -0.98 7.15 -9.48
N LEU A 38 -1.16 5.87 -9.12
CA LEU A 38 -0.06 4.96 -8.81
C LEU A 38 0.65 4.44 -10.06
N ASP A 39 -0.06 4.27 -11.16
CA ASP A 39 0.53 3.78 -12.43
C ASP A 39 0.84 4.92 -13.41
N MET A 40 0.61 6.18 -13.00
CA MET A 40 0.85 7.40 -13.78
C MET A 40 0.14 7.39 -15.14
N ASP A 41 -1.04 6.77 -15.21
CA ASP A 41 -1.87 6.72 -16.42
C ASP A 41 -2.83 7.93 -16.54
N GLY A 42 -2.90 8.73 -15.49
CA GLY A 42 -3.73 9.94 -15.38
C GLY A 42 -5.11 9.65 -14.82
N GLN A 43 -5.42 8.44 -14.43
CA GLN A 43 -6.57 8.09 -13.61
C GLN A 43 -6.11 7.92 -12.15
N VAL A 44 -7.00 8.18 -11.22
CA VAL A 44 -6.66 8.17 -9.79
C VAL A 44 -7.17 6.87 -9.17
N GLU A 45 -6.33 6.18 -8.42
CA GLU A 45 -6.75 5.07 -7.57
C GLU A 45 -7.22 5.59 -6.21
N LEU A 46 -8.20 4.90 -5.64
CA LEU A 46 -8.59 5.02 -4.24
C LEU A 46 -7.99 3.84 -3.48
N LEU A 47 -7.17 4.13 -2.51
CA LEU A 47 -6.58 3.15 -1.60
C LEU A 47 -7.35 3.22 -0.28
N VAL A 48 -7.81 2.07 0.19
CA VAL A 48 -8.48 1.94 1.49
C VAL A 48 -7.70 0.93 2.32
N SER A 49 -7.04 1.39 3.35
CA SER A 49 -6.29 0.55 4.26
C SER A 49 -7.09 0.26 5.51
N HIS A 50 -7.14 -1.00 5.87
CA HIS A 50 -7.72 -1.50 7.10
C HIS A 50 -6.61 -1.94 8.05
N CYS A 51 -6.61 -1.38 9.25
CA CYS A 51 -5.71 -1.77 10.33
C CYS A 51 -6.54 -2.29 11.50
N GLY A 52 -6.26 -3.52 11.96
CA GLY A 52 -7.02 -4.13 13.05
C GLY A 52 -6.39 -5.38 13.64
N GLY A 53 -7.08 -5.94 14.64
CA GLY A 53 -6.67 -7.15 15.33
C GLY A 53 -5.66 -6.94 16.45
N THR A 54 -5.27 -8.03 17.11
CA THR A 54 -4.38 -8.03 18.28
C THR A 54 -2.90 -7.88 17.92
N GLY A 55 -2.56 -7.98 16.63
CA GLY A 55 -1.18 -7.97 16.12
C GLY A 55 -0.87 -6.78 15.22
N ILE A 56 -1.76 -5.80 15.13
CA ILE A 56 -1.61 -4.66 14.21
C ILE A 56 -1.37 -5.18 12.79
N PHE A 57 -2.40 -5.79 12.21
CA PHE A 57 -2.39 -6.18 10.80
C PHE A 57 -3.03 -5.08 10.00
N SER A 58 -2.40 -4.70 8.90
CA SER A 58 -2.99 -3.79 7.92
C SER A 58 -2.98 -4.44 6.54
N TYR A 59 -3.99 -4.10 5.75
CA TYR A 59 -4.07 -4.47 4.34
C TYR A 59 -4.83 -3.40 3.58
N THR A 60 -4.47 -3.22 2.32
CA THR A 60 -5.01 -2.16 1.48
C THR A 60 -5.78 -2.75 0.31
N SER A 61 -7.03 -2.32 0.14
CA SER A 61 -7.83 -2.52 -1.07
C SER A 61 -7.62 -1.34 -2.02
N PHE A 62 -7.57 -1.63 -3.32
CA PHE A 62 -7.34 -0.66 -4.37
C PHE A 62 -8.55 -0.58 -5.28
N TYR A 63 -9.03 0.63 -5.55
CA TYR A 63 -10.20 0.86 -6.38
C TYR A 63 -9.88 1.84 -7.49
N LYS A 64 -10.40 1.59 -8.69
CA LYS A 64 -10.30 2.47 -9.86
C LYS A 64 -11.69 2.70 -10.46
N VAL A 65 -11.90 3.84 -11.09
CA VAL A 65 -13.12 4.08 -11.87
C VAL A 65 -12.90 3.52 -13.27
N ASP A 66 -13.70 2.55 -13.67
CA ASP A 66 -13.60 1.93 -14.99
C ASP A 66 -14.10 2.86 -16.11
N LYS A 67 -13.87 2.45 -17.35
CA LYS A 67 -14.30 3.19 -18.57
C LYS A 67 -15.81 3.40 -18.68
N ASP A 68 -16.61 2.62 -17.95
CA ASP A 68 -18.06 2.72 -17.90
C ASP A 68 -18.52 3.65 -16.75
N GLY A 69 -17.57 4.27 -16.04
CA GLY A 69 -17.82 5.16 -14.91
C GLY A 69 -18.28 4.43 -13.66
N LYS A 70 -17.85 3.19 -13.44
CA LYS A 70 -18.15 2.40 -12.24
C LYS A 70 -16.91 2.24 -11.39
N LEU A 71 -17.09 2.32 -10.06
CA LEU A 71 -16.04 1.99 -9.12
C LEU A 71 -15.84 0.48 -9.11
N LYS A 72 -14.61 0.05 -9.38
CA LYS A 72 -14.18 -1.34 -9.41
C LYS A 72 -13.01 -1.52 -8.45
N GLU A 73 -13.06 -2.56 -7.63
CA GLU A 73 -11.90 -3.04 -6.89
C GLU A 73 -10.94 -3.74 -7.84
N LEU A 74 -9.64 -3.44 -7.73
CA LEU A 74 -8.62 -4.06 -8.54
C LEU A 74 -8.31 -5.46 -8.01
N ASP A 75 -8.12 -6.40 -8.91
CA ASP A 75 -7.62 -7.72 -8.54
C ASP A 75 -6.17 -7.61 -8.02
N THR A 76 -5.78 -8.50 -7.13
CA THR A 76 -4.44 -8.56 -6.55
C THR A 76 -3.80 -9.91 -6.80
N THR A 77 -2.47 -9.96 -6.82
CA THR A 77 -1.71 -11.23 -6.84
C THR A 77 -1.33 -11.72 -5.44
N PHE A 78 -1.85 -11.08 -4.39
CA PHE A 78 -1.54 -11.43 -3.01
C PHE A 78 -2.06 -12.82 -2.65
N SER A 79 -1.34 -13.51 -1.78
CA SER A 79 -1.78 -14.80 -1.25
C SER A 79 -2.88 -14.59 -0.21
N GLU A 80 -3.95 -15.38 -0.28
CA GLU A 80 -5.02 -15.39 0.72
C GLU A 80 -4.53 -15.85 2.12
N TYR A 81 -3.36 -16.50 2.18
CA TYR A 81 -2.80 -17.09 3.40
C TYR A 81 -1.64 -16.28 4.00
N GLU A 82 -1.25 -15.19 3.35
CA GLU A 82 -0.18 -14.31 3.82
C GLU A 82 -0.78 -12.94 4.14
N SER A 83 -0.16 -12.20 5.08
CA SER A 83 -0.53 -10.80 5.28
C SER A 83 -0.32 -10.02 3.99
N GLN A 84 -1.26 -9.15 3.68
CA GLN A 84 -1.19 -8.33 2.47
C GLN A 84 -0.27 -7.14 2.74
N PRO A 85 0.68 -6.84 1.84
CA PRO A 85 1.54 -5.68 2.00
C PRO A 85 0.73 -4.38 2.02
N ASP A 86 1.17 -3.44 2.82
CA ASP A 86 0.50 -2.16 2.98
C ASP A 86 1.43 -1.00 2.62
N LEU A 87 0.88 0.04 2.02
CA LEU A 87 1.57 1.31 1.76
C LEU A 87 1.55 2.24 2.97
N MET A 88 0.73 1.94 3.96
CA MET A 88 0.52 2.76 5.15
C MET A 88 1.31 2.20 6.33
N ASP A 89 2.07 3.05 7.00
CA ASP A 89 2.42 2.81 8.40
C ASP A 89 1.14 2.95 9.22
N SER A 90 0.74 1.89 9.90
CA SER A 90 -0.54 1.73 10.59
C SER A 90 -0.86 2.81 11.64
N VAL A 91 0.12 3.61 12.04
CA VAL A 91 0.02 4.64 13.08
C VAL A 91 0.07 6.05 12.48
N SER A 92 0.52 6.20 11.24
CA SER A 92 0.79 7.52 10.63
C SER A 92 -0.38 8.00 9.77
N ASP A 93 -0.65 9.30 9.81
CA ASP A 93 -1.54 9.96 8.86
C ASP A 93 -0.83 10.36 7.56
N GLU A 94 0.48 10.21 7.53
CA GLU A 94 1.31 10.50 6.36
C GLU A 94 2.35 9.38 6.20
N SER A 95 2.61 8.98 4.95
CA SER A 95 3.65 8.02 4.63
C SER A 95 4.46 8.45 3.41
N ASP A 96 5.78 8.26 3.51
CA ASP A 96 6.71 8.44 2.41
C ASP A 96 7.21 7.09 1.93
N VAL A 97 6.96 6.78 0.66
CA VAL A 97 7.27 5.49 0.07
C VAL A 97 8.34 5.67 -1.01
N THR A 98 9.37 4.82 -0.99
CA THR A 98 10.34 4.73 -2.08
C THR A 98 9.70 4.04 -3.28
N VAL A 99 9.87 4.61 -4.46
CA VAL A 99 9.31 4.08 -5.71
C VAL A 99 10.43 3.90 -6.73
N TYR A 100 10.48 2.73 -7.36
CA TYR A 100 11.38 2.48 -8.48
C TYR A 100 10.59 2.39 -9.77
N SER A 101 10.89 3.29 -10.72
CA SER A 101 10.26 3.26 -12.05
C SER A 101 11.16 2.64 -13.09
N ASN A 102 10.61 1.77 -13.91
CA ASN A 102 11.27 1.19 -15.07
C ASN A 102 10.28 1.08 -16.25
N ILE A 103 10.79 0.62 -17.39
CA ILE A 103 9.96 0.39 -18.57
C ILE A 103 9.81 -1.12 -18.77
N ILE A 104 8.57 -1.61 -18.66
CA ILE A 104 8.22 -3.00 -18.93
C ILE A 104 7.33 -3.04 -20.15
N ASN A 105 7.73 -3.78 -21.19
CA ASN A 105 6.97 -3.90 -22.44
C ASN A 105 6.59 -2.55 -23.09
N GLY A 106 7.44 -1.53 -22.91
CA GLY A 106 7.20 -0.19 -23.45
C GLY A 106 6.25 0.67 -22.64
N LYS A 107 5.79 0.22 -21.48
CA LYS A 107 4.99 0.98 -20.50
C LYS A 107 5.82 1.31 -19.27
N GLY A 108 5.55 2.46 -18.65
CA GLY A 108 6.06 2.76 -17.31
C GLY A 108 5.51 1.77 -16.29
N CYS A 109 6.36 1.31 -15.39
CA CYS A 109 5.98 0.50 -14.25
C CYS A 109 6.57 1.16 -13.01
N TYR A 110 5.75 1.40 -11.99
CA TYR A 110 6.10 2.10 -10.76
C TYR A 110 5.96 1.13 -9.60
N ASN A 111 7.10 0.79 -8.99
CA ASN A 111 7.22 -0.25 -7.97
C ASN A 111 7.37 0.43 -6.60
N TYR A 112 6.33 0.45 -5.83
CA TYR A 112 6.25 1.05 -4.49
C TYR A 112 6.81 0.07 -3.47
N ILE A 113 7.88 0.43 -2.76
CA ILE A 113 8.49 -0.44 -1.75
C ILE A 113 7.63 -0.39 -0.49
N VAL A 114 7.25 -1.56 -0.04
CA VAL A 114 6.42 -1.76 1.15
C VAL A 114 7.10 -2.70 2.13
N TYR A 115 6.82 -2.45 3.39
CA TYR A 115 7.30 -3.26 4.50
C TYR A 115 6.09 -3.86 5.20
N ASP A 116 6.13 -5.15 5.40
CA ASP A 116 5.04 -5.87 6.01
C ASP A 116 5.55 -6.64 7.23
N PHE A 117 4.74 -6.68 8.28
CA PHE A 117 5.04 -7.34 9.53
C PHE A 117 4.03 -8.44 9.78
N MET A 118 4.51 -9.62 10.14
CA MET A 118 3.67 -10.73 10.53
C MET A 118 4.23 -11.44 11.75
N LYS A 119 3.36 -11.74 12.71
CA LYS A 119 3.67 -12.67 13.78
C LYS A 119 3.30 -14.08 13.33
N GLU A 120 4.31 -14.88 12.94
CA GLU A 120 4.10 -16.24 12.48
C GLU A 120 3.76 -17.22 13.62
N SER A 121 4.44 -17.06 14.76
CA SER A 121 4.23 -17.87 15.96
C SER A 121 4.51 -17.04 17.22
N PRO A 122 4.26 -17.56 18.45
CA PRO A 122 4.56 -16.83 19.67
C PRO A 122 6.03 -16.40 19.82
N ASP A 123 6.92 -17.10 19.13
CA ASP A 123 8.37 -16.99 19.20
C ASP A 123 9.01 -16.61 17.86
N CYS A 124 8.22 -16.27 16.84
CA CYS A 124 8.73 -15.87 15.53
C CYS A 124 7.96 -14.67 14.94
N TYR A 125 8.71 -13.64 14.59
CA TYR A 125 8.23 -12.48 13.84
C TYR A 125 8.93 -12.43 12.48
N ILE A 126 8.18 -12.01 11.47
CA ILE A 126 8.65 -11.89 10.09
C ILE A 126 8.46 -10.46 9.62
N TYR A 127 9.52 -9.86 9.07
CA TYR A 127 9.47 -8.56 8.42
C TYR A 127 9.82 -8.77 6.95
N ARG A 128 8.90 -8.42 6.06
CA ARG A 128 9.06 -8.60 4.63
C ARG A 128 9.26 -7.28 3.92
N VAL A 129 10.14 -7.30 2.94
CA VAL A 129 10.29 -6.22 1.97
C VAL A 129 9.72 -6.71 0.66
N SER A 130 8.71 -6.02 0.16
CA SER A 130 8.08 -6.28 -1.13
C SER A 130 7.98 -4.99 -1.94
N SER A 131 7.59 -5.10 -3.18
CA SER A 131 7.13 -3.95 -3.96
C SER A 131 5.77 -4.22 -4.58
N LEU A 132 4.95 -3.17 -4.65
CA LEU A 132 3.65 -3.19 -5.30
C LEU A 132 3.69 -2.36 -6.58
N ALA A 133 3.08 -2.85 -7.64
CA ALA A 133 2.87 -2.13 -8.88
C ALA A 133 1.49 -2.45 -9.46
N ILE A 134 0.88 -1.49 -10.14
CA ILE A 134 -0.33 -1.76 -10.94
C ILE A 134 0.11 -2.10 -12.37
N VAL A 135 -0.23 -3.31 -12.81
CA VAL A 135 0.08 -3.79 -14.16
C VAL A 135 -1.21 -4.32 -14.80
N ASP A 136 -1.65 -3.68 -15.87
CA ASP A 136 -2.88 -4.03 -16.59
C ASP A 136 -4.12 -4.16 -15.67
N ASP A 137 -4.32 -3.17 -14.79
CA ASP A 137 -5.38 -3.08 -13.77
C ASP A 137 -5.35 -4.21 -12.71
N VAL A 138 -4.19 -4.80 -12.47
CA VAL A 138 -3.95 -5.78 -11.39
C VAL A 138 -2.85 -5.25 -10.49
N VAL A 139 -3.07 -5.24 -9.18
CA VAL A 139 -2.04 -4.94 -8.19
C VAL A 139 -1.15 -6.16 -8.02
N THR A 140 0.10 -6.02 -8.46
CA THR A 140 1.08 -7.11 -8.44
C THR A 140 2.09 -6.90 -7.31
N GLU A 141 2.41 -7.96 -6.60
CA GLU A 141 3.47 -7.97 -5.60
C GLU A 141 4.72 -8.64 -6.15
N THR A 142 5.87 -7.99 -5.93
CA THR A 142 7.19 -8.62 -6.08
C THR A 142 7.81 -8.74 -4.70
N LYS A 143 7.94 -9.96 -4.22
CA LYS A 143 8.58 -10.27 -2.94
C LYS A 143 10.10 -10.16 -3.10
N LEU A 144 10.78 -9.47 -2.18
CA LEU A 144 12.19 -9.12 -2.30
C LEU A 144 13.05 -9.81 -1.25
N ALA A 145 12.83 -9.54 0.02
CA ALA A 145 13.64 -10.05 1.11
C ALA A 145 12.83 -10.22 2.40
N ILE A 146 13.36 -11.04 3.31
CA ILE A 146 12.71 -11.38 4.59
C ILE A 146 13.75 -11.25 5.71
N GLU A 147 13.30 -10.71 6.85
CA GLU A 147 13.97 -10.81 8.13
C GLU A 147 13.13 -11.71 9.04
N TYR A 148 13.78 -12.66 9.69
CA TYR A 148 13.20 -13.48 10.74
C TYR A 148 13.78 -13.07 12.09
N GLU A 149 12.91 -12.80 13.04
CA GLU A 149 13.24 -12.53 14.42
C GLU A 149 12.69 -13.67 15.27
N THR A 150 13.56 -14.57 15.76
CA THR A 150 13.21 -15.79 16.48
C THR A 150 13.67 -15.74 17.92
N TYR A 151 12.81 -16.19 18.84
CA TYR A 151 13.08 -16.26 20.28
C TYR A 151 13.09 -17.72 20.71
N GLU A 152 14.20 -18.22 21.23
CA GLU A 152 14.27 -19.57 21.82
C GLU A 152 13.56 -19.64 23.19
N ASP A 153 13.51 -18.52 23.92
CA ASP A 153 12.80 -18.33 25.19
C ASP A 153 12.40 -16.84 25.25
N PRO A 154 11.18 -16.49 25.67
CA PRO A 154 10.72 -15.09 25.70
C PRO A 154 11.56 -14.15 26.59
N ASP A 155 12.44 -14.69 27.44
CA ASP A 155 13.35 -13.90 28.27
C ASP A 155 14.76 -13.74 27.64
N TYR A 156 14.99 -14.24 26.42
CA TYR A 156 16.28 -14.17 25.74
C TYR A 156 16.27 -13.17 24.56
N GLU A 157 17.48 -12.79 24.15
CA GLU A 157 17.66 -11.97 22.94
C GLU A 157 17.23 -12.73 21.70
N ALA A 158 16.59 -12.02 20.76
CA ALA A 158 16.18 -12.59 19.50
C ALA A 158 17.39 -13.01 18.66
N THR A 159 17.27 -14.13 17.97
CA THR A 159 18.15 -14.46 16.86
C THR A 159 17.56 -13.87 15.58
N ILE A 160 18.33 -13.02 14.91
CA ILE A 160 17.91 -12.35 13.68
C ILE A 160 18.63 -12.99 12.50
N SER A 161 17.88 -13.34 11.46
CA SER A 161 18.42 -13.83 10.20
C SER A 161 17.72 -13.20 9.01
N TYR A 162 18.42 -13.11 7.89
CA TYR A 162 17.95 -12.44 6.69
C TYR A 162 18.13 -13.35 5.48
N GLU A 163 17.15 -13.35 4.58
CA GLU A 163 17.25 -14.04 3.30
C GLU A 163 16.50 -13.29 2.17
N ASP A 164 16.89 -13.58 0.92
CA ASP A 164 16.07 -13.19 -0.21
C ASP A 164 14.93 -14.22 -0.43
N TYR A 165 13.99 -13.88 -1.31
CA TYR A 165 12.87 -14.79 -1.62
C TYR A 165 13.24 -16.07 -2.37
N ASN A 166 14.54 -16.27 -2.72
CA ASN A 166 15.07 -17.53 -3.25
C ASN A 166 15.76 -18.35 -2.15
N GLY A 167 15.74 -17.89 -0.89
CA GLY A 167 16.36 -18.54 0.26
C GLY A 167 17.88 -18.33 0.32
N THR A 168 18.40 -17.28 -0.31
CA THR A 168 19.80 -16.91 -0.20
C THR A 168 19.99 -16.10 1.08
N GLU A 169 20.86 -16.57 1.98
CA GLU A 169 21.22 -15.81 3.18
C GLU A 169 21.80 -14.44 2.83
N LEU A 170 21.38 -13.45 3.59
CA LEU A 170 21.81 -12.06 3.48
C LEU A 170 22.43 -11.59 4.80
N THR A 171 23.33 -10.63 4.71
CA THR A 171 23.71 -9.82 5.85
C THR A 171 22.64 -8.74 6.11
N GLU A 172 22.63 -8.14 7.29
CA GLU A 172 21.76 -7.02 7.63
C GLU A 172 21.88 -5.86 6.61
N ASP A 173 23.10 -5.50 6.23
CA ASP A 173 23.35 -4.43 5.25
C ASP A 173 22.81 -4.79 3.85
N GLU A 174 22.90 -6.05 3.46
CA GLU A 174 22.35 -6.54 2.19
C GLU A 174 20.81 -6.53 2.22
N TYR A 175 20.21 -6.97 3.32
CA TYR A 175 18.75 -6.89 3.51
C TYR A 175 18.26 -5.45 3.44
N ARG A 176 18.85 -4.53 4.19
CA ARG A 176 18.47 -3.10 4.22
C ARG A 176 18.59 -2.41 2.86
N THR A 177 19.51 -2.85 2.03
CA THR A 177 19.74 -2.27 0.70
C THR A 177 19.18 -3.13 -0.44
N TYR A 178 18.49 -4.23 -0.14
CA TYR A 178 18.11 -5.22 -1.13
C TYR A 178 17.21 -4.65 -2.23
N ALA A 179 16.19 -3.90 -1.89
CA ALA A 179 15.27 -3.30 -2.86
C ALA A 179 16.01 -2.34 -3.82
N ALA A 180 16.89 -1.48 -3.28
CA ALA A 180 17.68 -0.57 -4.10
C ALA A 180 18.55 -1.33 -5.10
N ARG A 181 19.32 -2.33 -4.63
CA ARG A 181 20.18 -3.16 -5.48
C ARG A 181 19.41 -3.96 -6.53
N TYR A 182 18.25 -4.48 -6.15
CA TYR A 182 17.37 -5.23 -7.06
C TYR A 182 16.90 -4.37 -8.22
N TYR A 183 16.46 -3.14 -7.94
CA TYR A 183 15.96 -2.22 -8.97
C TYR A 183 17.07 -1.49 -9.72
N GLU A 184 18.22 -1.22 -9.09
CA GLU A 184 19.42 -0.73 -9.77
C GLU A 184 19.89 -1.70 -10.86
N ALA A 185 19.89 -3.00 -10.57
CA ALA A 185 20.23 -4.04 -11.56
C ALA A 185 19.27 -4.06 -12.77
N GLN A 186 18.05 -3.54 -12.60
CA GLN A 186 17.05 -3.37 -13.66
C GLN A 186 17.09 -1.99 -14.33
N GLN A 187 18.07 -1.14 -13.96
CA GLN A 187 18.19 0.23 -14.46
C GLN A 187 16.97 1.10 -14.17
N ALA A 188 16.27 0.83 -13.06
CA ALA A 188 15.15 1.63 -12.60
C ALA A 188 15.62 2.97 -12.01
N SER A 189 14.77 3.98 -12.12
CA SER A 189 14.98 5.29 -11.48
C SER A 189 14.29 5.31 -10.11
N GLU A 190 14.96 5.83 -9.10
CA GLU A 190 14.41 6.01 -7.76
C GLU A 190 13.63 7.31 -7.66
N HIS A 191 12.48 7.26 -7.00
CA HIS A 191 11.57 8.35 -6.70
C HIS A 191 11.05 8.25 -5.27
N ARG A 192 10.32 9.27 -4.84
CA ARG A 192 9.57 9.30 -3.60
C ARG A 192 8.11 9.63 -3.87
N ALA A 193 7.21 8.88 -3.25
CA ALA A 193 5.78 9.19 -3.22
C ALA A 193 5.38 9.54 -1.79
N HIS A 194 4.64 10.64 -1.63
CA HIS A 194 4.09 11.05 -0.34
C HIS A 194 2.58 10.86 -0.37
N PHE A 195 2.04 10.21 0.67
CA PHE A 195 0.62 9.95 0.86
C PHE A 195 0.13 10.63 2.13
N LYS A 196 -1.03 11.26 2.06
CA LYS A 196 -1.80 11.70 3.22
C LYS A 196 -3.01 10.79 3.39
N TRP A 197 -3.04 10.08 4.49
CA TRP A 197 -4.11 9.18 4.86
C TRP A 197 -5.17 9.89 5.69
N ILE A 198 -6.43 9.66 5.38
CA ILE A 198 -7.58 10.25 6.05
C ILE A 198 -8.39 9.13 6.67
N ASP A 199 -8.84 9.32 7.91
CA ASP A 199 -9.68 8.36 8.60
C ASP A 199 -11.04 8.25 7.89
N VAL A 200 -11.51 7.03 7.67
CA VAL A 200 -12.81 6.79 7.03
C VAL A 200 -13.95 7.38 7.85
N SER A 201 -13.82 7.46 9.18
CA SER A 201 -14.82 8.11 10.03
C SER A 201 -15.07 9.58 9.69
N ASP A 202 -14.10 10.28 9.09
CA ASP A 202 -14.24 11.66 8.67
C ASP A 202 -15.17 11.82 7.44
N ILE A 203 -15.40 10.72 6.70
CA ILE A 203 -16.25 10.73 5.50
C ILE A 203 -17.60 10.06 5.71
N VAL A 204 -17.75 9.26 6.76
CA VAL A 204 -19.01 8.60 7.10
C VAL A 204 -20.02 9.61 7.68
N GLY A 205 -21.21 9.66 7.11
CA GLY A 205 -22.30 10.51 7.60
C GLY A 205 -22.24 11.98 7.18
N VAL A 206 -21.21 12.42 6.45
CA VAL A 206 -21.14 13.77 5.88
C VAL A 206 -21.94 13.86 4.56
N SER A 207 -22.21 15.07 4.10
CA SER A 207 -22.87 15.30 2.81
C SER A 207 -21.98 14.90 1.63
N ASP A 208 -22.59 14.64 0.46
CA ASP A 208 -21.84 14.29 -0.75
C ASP A 208 -20.82 15.37 -1.17
N SER A 209 -21.15 16.64 -0.97
CA SER A 209 -20.22 17.72 -1.30
C SER A 209 -19.05 17.82 -0.32
N GLU A 210 -19.25 17.49 0.94
CA GLU A 210 -18.24 17.43 1.98
C GLU A 210 -17.31 16.23 1.75
N ALA A 211 -17.88 15.07 1.47
CA ALA A 211 -17.12 13.87 1.13
C ALA A 211 -16.24 14.07 -0.10
N ALA A 212 -16.77 14.69 -1.16
CA ALA A 212 -15.99 15.01 -2.35
C ALA A 212 -14.84 15.98 -2.05
N GLN A 213 -15.02 16.94 -1.14
CA GLN A 213 -13.96 17.85 -0.71
C GLN A 213 -12.88 17.11 0.05
N ILE A 214 -13.23 16.23 1.00
CA ILE A 214 -12.28 15.43 1.79
C ILE A 214 -11.47 14.50 0.86
N LEU A 215 -12.11 13.88 -0.11
CA LEU A 215 -11.42 13.07 -1.14
C LEU A 215 -10.43 13.92 -1.95
N MET A 216 -10.81 15.15 -2.33
CA MET A 216 -9.90 16.06 -3.05
C MET A 216 -8.71 16.48 -2.19
N GLU A 217 -8.90 16.74 -0.90
CA GLU A 217 -7.81 17.11 0.03
C GLU A 217 -6.78 15.98 0.15
N SER A 218 -7.21 14.71 0.14
CA SER A 218 -6.30 13.56 0.10
C SER A 218 -5.47 13.54 -1.20
N TYR A 219 -6.12 13.77 -2.35
CA TYR A 219 -5.43 13.80 -3.64
C TYR A 219 -4.49 14.99 -3.79
N ASP A 220 -4.90 16.18 -3.34
CA ASP A 220 -4.07 17.40 -3.42
C ASP A 220 -2.79 17.29 -2.55
N ALA A 221 -2.81 16.44 -1.54
CA ALA A 221 -1.66 16.18 -0.69
C ALA A 221 -0.71 15.11 -1.28
N TYR A 222 -1.20 14.24 -2.18
CA TYR A 222 -0.34 13.27 -2.86
C TYR A 222 0.70 13.97 -3.71
N SER A 223 1.95 13.55 -3.59
CA SER A 223 3.04 14.05 -4.42
C SER A 223 3.98 12.92 -4.83
N PHE A 224 4.55 13.05 -6.04
CA PHE A 224 5.52 12.13 -6.60
C PHE A 224 6.72 12.92 -7.16
N HIS A 225 7.96 12.56 -6.73
CA HIS A 225 9.19 13.31 -7.04
C HIS A 225 10.29 12.42 -7.61
#